data_61408d1b746c48a1c7ac5f62f79fd599
#
_entry.id   61408d1b746c48a1c7ac5f62f79fd599
#
_cell.length_a   1.000
_cell.length_b   1.000
_cell.length_c   1.000
_cell.angle_alpha   90.00
_cell.angle_beta   90.00
_cell.angle_gamma   90.00
#
_symmetry.space_group_name_H-M   'P 1'
#
loop_
_entity.id
_entity.type
_entity.pdbx_description
1 polymer ?
#
loop_
_entity_poly.entity_id
_entity_poly.type
_entity_poly.pdbx_seq_one_letter_code
_entity_poly.pdbx_strand_id
1 'polypeptide(L)'
;MNAFVTGLSTITLWASLSAGAFASTPSGLELHPSTAVPGATVSIGGKGFGAFRSVHVNRVTVGGFPALIQRWESDLIEVKVPFQAQSGPVEIMTGKKKMVAGKLIIMQPAITAVTPAEIEPGQTVQIAGVHFGTTAGPRDPNTMFGVNDVMIGGVVVRPRRWKDDIIEVEVPANAASGNVVVRLASSDPLPDGSCCAPVQYKLSNAVPLKLIPSIRVDPISGPVGTKVVFFGQGFGAAKGAGDKVTFGGHLAVLAQWSDNAIVVHLPMDAETGAIVLTMQGRERTVGTFTVHVPKVIAMTPPAAPIGTLLRISGEHFGFYSESGTTPYAFTDFNTGENRVDIGGVRAVIYRWQDDRIDVWVPFSAKSGPVVMYRGATKPNSDGSCCTTKETLKTEAGIFTLVTPKIDSYSPQSGGLDELITIKGSGFGSFLKTAEHADLGLNQGAYKRRDDIELGENVSRTEVLFSNVAAQVMSWTDTEIVVRVPHRNLYGVGKRNEFFNDLSTGPLIVRRGSWDVLPDDTCCTPKQWLTLEVGTFTIIAKGMPDPGYFNKNRSDADTNQ
;
A
#
# COMPACT_ATOMS: atom_id res chain seq x y z
N MET A 1 63.02 -67.23 -60.98
CA MET A 1 63.84 -67.08 -62.20
C MET A 1 64.21 -65.63 -62.37
N ASN A 2 65.43 -65.36 -62.10
CA ASN A 2 66.39 -64.50 -62.87
C ASN A 2 65.86 -63.18 -63.37
N ALA A 3 66.53 -62.06 -63.26
CA ALA A 3 67.98 -61.84 -63.18
C ALA A 3 68.24 -60.39 -62.70
N PHE A 4 69.40 -60.21 -62.14
CA PHE A 4 70.16 -59.01 -61.91
C PHE A 4 70.29 -58.07 -63.14
N VAL A 5 70.35 -56.71 -62.91
CA VAL A 5 71.42 -55.91 -63.43
C VAL A 5 71.62 -54.62 -62.61
N THR A 6 72.83 -54.42 -62.23
CA THR A 6 73.49 -53.33 -61.58
C THR A 6 73.54 -52.05 -62.39
N GLY A 7 73.43 -50.88 -61.77
CA GLY A 7 73.74 -49.61 -62.47
C GLY A 7 74.06 -48.50 -61.48
N LEU A 8 75.24 -47.94 -61.53
CA LEU A 8 76.03 -47.04 -60.72
C LEU A 8 75.34 -45.74 -60.32
N SER A 9 75.72 -45.33 -59.09
CA SER A 9 75.51 -44.01 -58.42
C SER A 9 76.02 -42.81 -59.18
N THR A 10 75.24 -41.78 -59.19
CA THR A 10 75.76 -40.39 -59.24
C THR A 10 75.03 -39.57 -58.13
N ILE A 11 75.75 -39.23 -57.09
CA ILE A 11 75.33 -38.30 -56.03
C ILE A 11 75.38 -36.91 -56.61
N THR A 12 74.26 -36.28 -56.90
CA THR A 12 74.13 -34.86 -57.13
C THR A 12 73.67 -34.20 -55.85
N LEU A 13 74.54 -33.48 -55.19
CA LEU A 13 74.27 -32.58 -54.07
C LEU A 13 73.39 -31.44 -54.59
N TRP A 14 72.11 -31.48 -54.30
CA TRP A 14 71.27 -30.30 -54.39
C TRP A 14 71.40 -29.47 -53.11
N ALA A 15 72.14 -28.36 -53.19
CA ALA A 15 72.07 -27.29 -52.22
C ALA A 15 70.63 -26.71 -52.24
N SER A 16 69.81 -27.00 -51.26
CA SER A 16 68.56 -26.31 -51.05
C SER A 16 68.87 -24.87 -50.62
N LEU A 17 68.87 -23.95 -51.57
CA LEU A 17 68.66 -22.54 -51.22
C LEU A 17 67.26 -22.44 -50.62
N SER A 18 67.22 -22.30 -49.33
CA SER A 18 66.00 -21.76 -48.65
C SER A 18 65.79 -20.36 -49.19
N ALA A 19 64.87 -20.20 -50.15
CA ALA A 19 64.33 -18.93 -50.52
C ALA A 19 63.68 -18.32 -49.25
N GLY A 20 64.38 -17.39 -48.69
CA GLY A 20 63.81 -16.55 -47.64
C GLY A 20 62.55 -15.92 -48.25
N ALA A 21 61.40 -16.22 -47.74
CA ALA A 21 60.15 -15.58 -48.08
C ALA A 21 60.36 -14.07 -47.82
N PHE A 22 60.64 -13.33 -48.89
CA PHE A 22 60.58 -11.86 -48.83
C PHE A 22 59.14 -11.52 -48.40
N ALA A 23 58.94 -11.06 -47.19
CA ALA A 23 57.66 -10.54 -46.73
C ALA A 23 57.21 -9.46 -47.77
N SER A 24 56.21 -9.77 -48.57
CA SER A 24 55.59 -8.82 -49.48
C SER A 24 55.19 -7.56 -48.71
N THR A 25 55.35 -6.40 -49.34
CA THR A 25 54.86 -5.17 -48.74
C THR A 25 53.33 -5.24 -48.68
N PRO A 26 52.67 -5.08 -47.57
CA PRO A 26 51.22 -5.01 -47.53
C PRO A 26 50.70 -3.96 -48.53
N SER A 27 49.66 -4.35 -49.30
CA SER A 27 49.06 -3.55 -50.36
C SER A 27 47.55 -3.59 -50.30
N GLY A 28 46.87 -2.63 -50.90
CA GLY A 28 45.42 -2.55 -50.93
C GLY A 28 44.84 -2.31 -49.53
N LEU A 29 45.45 -1.38 -48.80
CA LEU A 29 45.00 -1.07 -47.44
C LEU A 29 43.67 -0.32 -47.48
N GLU A 30 42.69 -0.86 -46.77
CA GLU A 30 41.35 -0.28 -46.62
C GLU A 30 41.01 -0.21 -45.11
N LEU A 31 40.56 0.98 -44.66
CA LEU A 31 40.15 1.23 -43.28
C LEU A 31 38.63 1.28 -43.21
N HIS A 32 38.02 0.44 -42.37
CA HIS A 32 36.58 0.40 -42.21
C HIS A 32 36.17 0.23 -40.73
N PRO A 33 35.27 1.09 -40.25
CA PRO A 33 34.78 2.34 -40.83
C PRO A 33 35.85 3.44 -40.80
N SER A 34 35.69 4.51 -41.59
CA SER A 34 36.56 5.69 -41.60
C SER A 34 36.24 6.70 -40.48
N THR A 35 35.15 6.46 -39.73
CA THR A 35 34.72 7.23 -38.55
C THR A 35 34.40 6.26 -37.40
N ALA A 36 34.83 6.57 -36.20
CA ALA A 36 34.56 5.71 -35.03
C ALA A 36 34.59 6.49 -33.74
N VAL A 37 33.93 5.93 -32.70
CA VAL A 37 34.02 6.41 -31.33
C VAL A 37 35.15 5.67 -30.58
N PRO A 38 35.71 6.22 -29.52
CA PRO A 38 36.61 5.48 -28.62
C PRO A 38 35.97 4.17 -28.12
N GLY A 39 36.77 3.10 -28.11
CA GLY A 39 36.30 1.76 -27.76
C GLY A 39 35.63 0.97 -28.90
N ALA A 40 35.32 1.59 -30.03
CA ALA A 40 34.81 0.89 -31.19
C ALA A 40 35.90 0.00 -31.85
N THR A 41 35.48 -1.05 -32.52
CA THR A 41 36.37 -1.87 -33.34
C THR A 41 36.48 -1.30 -34.74
N VAL A 42 37.69 -1.17 -35.22
CA VAL A 42 38.00 -0.75 -36.60
C VAL A 42 38.78 -1.86 -37.27
N SER A 43 38.40 -2.18 -38.49
CA SER A 43 39.02 -3.20 -39.33
C SER A 43 39.92 -2.57 -40.39
N ILE A 44 41.08 -3.14 -40.60
CA ILE A 44 42.01 -2.76 -41.62
C ILE A 44 42.17 -3.97 -42.53
N GLY A 45 41.57 -3.89 -43.71
CA GLY A 45 41.77 -4.86 -44.81
C GLY A 45 43.08 -4.61 -45.53
N GLY A 46 43.66 -5.66 -46.14
CA GLY A 46 44.87 -5.57 -46.93
C GLY A 46 45.42 -6.94 -47.32
N LYS A 47 46.62 -6.98 -47.87
CA LYS A 47 47.30 -8.24 -48.17
C LYS A 47 48.73 -8.18 -47.64
N GLY A 48 49.23 -9.28 -47.10
CA GLY A 48 50.63 -9.43 -46.73
C GLY A 48 50.99 -8.89 -45.33
N PHE A 49 50.04 -8.79 -44.38
CA PHE A 49 50.36 -8.40 -42.99
C PHE A 49 51.25 -9.43 -42.28
N GLY A 50 51.23 -10.69 -42.79
CA GLY A 50 51.97 -11.78 -42.19
C GLY A 50 51.35 -12.24 -40.83
N ALA A 51 52.05 -13.16 -40.19
CA ALA A 51 51.59 -13.61 -38.88
C ALA A 51 51.91 -12.61 -37.77
N PHE A 52 51.02 -12.52 -36.79
CA PHE A 52 51.28 -11.76 -35.57
C PHE A 52 52.44 -12.40 -34.80
N ARG A 53 53.44 -11.62 -34.44
CA ARG A 53 54.62 -12.11 -33.69
C ARG A 53 54.61 -11.66 -32.23
N SER A 54 54.46 -10.37 -32.03
CA SER A 54 54.33 -9.78 -30.69
C SER A 54 53.94 -8.30 -30.85
N VAL A 55 53.45 -7.68 -29.80
CA VAL A 55 53.12 -6.24 -29.74
C VAL A 55 54.37 -5.32 -29.94
N HIS A 56 55.56 -5.83 -29.71
CA HIS A 56 56.80 -5.11 -29.98
C HIS A 56 57.17 -5.09 -31.46
N VAL A 57 56.71 -6.07 -32.21
CA VAL A 57 56.99 -6.23 -33.66
C VAL A 57 55.83 -5.75 -34.50
N ASN A 58 54.61 -6.09 -34.09
CA ASN A 58 53.38 -5.78 -34.78
C ASN A 58 52.52 -4.86 -33.89
N ARG A 59 52.29 -3.63 -34.31
CA ARG A 59 51.46 -2.69 -33.58
C ARG A 59 50.67 -1.81 -34.54
N VAL A 60 49.55 -1.30 -34.03
CA VAL A 60 48.72 -0.31 -34.73
C VAL A 60 48.60 0.92 -33.83
N THR A 61 48.66 2.09 -34.44
CA THR A 61 48.36 3.36 -33.75
C THR A 61 47.21 4.07 -34.48
N VAL A 62 46.37 4.75 -33.70
CA VAL A 62 45.26 5.57 -34.19
C VAL A 62 45.50 7.01 -33.73
N GLY A 63 45.71 7.93 -34.66
CA GLY A 63 45.98 9.33 -34.30
C GLY A 63 47.19 9.49 -33.37
N GLY A 64 48.21 8.60 -33.51
CA GLY A 64 49.43 8.59 -32.71
C GLY A 64 49.33 7.75 -31.41
N PHE A 65 48.17 7.23 -31.01
CA PHE A 65 47.99 6.44 -29.81
C PHE A 65 47.95 4.94 -30.09
N PRO A 66 48.63 4.09 -29.31
CA PRO A 66 48.61 2.63 -29.47
C PRO A 66 47.19 2.07 -29.38
N ALA A 67 46.79 1.25 -30.36
CA ALA A 67 45.51 0.57 -30.40
C ALA A 67 45.64 -0.89 -29.93
N LEU A 68 44.64 -1.38 -29.22
CA LEU A 68 44.58 -2.78 -28.82
C LEU A 68 44.22 -3.65 -30.02
N ILE A 69 45.10 -4.56 -30.38
CA ILE A 69 44.89 -5.52 -31.47
C ILE A 69 43.99 -6.64 -30.95
N GLN A 70 42.81 -6.76 -31.56
CA GLN A 70 41.85 -7.84 -31.24
C GLN A 70 42.06 -9.06 -32.16
N ARG A 71 42.40 -8.80 -33.41
CA ARG A 71 42.63 -9.81 -34.42
C ARG A 71 43.74 -9.38 -35.34
N TRP A 72 44.63 -10.30 -35.74
CA TRP A 72 45.66 -10.07 -36.71
C TRP A 72 45.80 -11.30 -37.60
N GLU A 73 45.45 -11.14 -38.87
CA GLU A 73 45.56 -12.15 -39.90
C GLU A 73 46.40 -11.61 -41.08
N SER A 74 46.62 -12.42 -42.08
CA SER A 74 47.43 -12.04 -43.26
C SER A 74 46.79 -10.96 -44.12
N ASP A 75 45.47 -10.78 -44.02
CA ASP A 75 44.63 -9.91 -44.84
C ASP A 75 43.66 -9.01 -44.04
N LEU A 76 43.59 -9.21 -42.71
CA LEU A 76 42.71 -8.46 -41.81
C LEU A 76 43.38 -8.17 -40.48
N ILE A 77 43.28 -6.91 -40.05
CA ILE A 77 43.63 -6.49 -38.68
C ILE A 77 42.41 -5.79 -38.08
N GLU A 78 42.02 -6.21 -36.88
CA GLU A 78 40.98 -5.54 -36.11
C GLU A 78 41.58 -4.95 -34.84
N VAL A 79 41.29 -3.69 -34.60
CA VAL A 79 41.79 -2.96 -33.42
C VAL A 79 40.67 -2.18 -32.74
N LYS A 80 40.80 -2.04 -31.43
CA LYS A 80 39.97 -1.10 -30.67
C LYS A 80 40.57 0.29 -30.71
N VAL A 81 39.68 1.27 -30.97
CA VAL A 81 40.04 2.68 -30.94
C VAL A 81 40.39 3.07 -29.47
N PRO A 82 41.62 3.58 -29.23
CA PRO A 82 42.03 3.97 -27.88
C PRO A 82 41.17 5.11 -27.31
N PHE A 83 41.11 5.20 -25.98
CA PHE A 83 40.39 6.28 -25.29
C PHE A 83 40.98 7.66 -25.62
N GLN A 84 42.32 7.75 -25.71
CA GLN A 84 43.03 8.99 -26.01
C GLN A 84 43.15 9.30 -27.48
N ALA A 85 42.67 8.39 -28.36
CA ALA A 85 42.79 8.58 -29.81
C ALA A 85 42.23 9.94 -30.27
N GLN A 86 42.96 10.57 -31.18
CA GLN A 86 42.54 11.77 -31.87
C GLN A 86 42.31 11.45 -33.37
N SER A 87 41.53 12.28 -34.04
CA SER A 87 41.35 12.14 -35.50
C SER A 87 42.69 12.25 -36.20
N GLY A 88 43.07 11.22 -36.95
CA GLY A 88 44.39 11.18 -37.56
C GLY A 88 44.66 9.88 -38.33
N PRO A 89 45.93 9.66 -38.73
CA PRO A 89 46.31 8.46 -39.48
C PRO A 89 46.21 7.20 -38.60
N VAL A 90 45.76 6.10 -39.22
CA VAL A 90 45.88 4.76 -38.66
C VAL A 90 47.16 4.14 -39.27
N GLU A 91 48.12 3.92 -38.37
CA GLU A 91 49.45 3.45 -38.78
C GLU A 91 49.69 2.03 -38.30
N ILE A 92 50.22 1.20 -39.19
CA ILE A 92 50.55 -0.20 -38.94
C ILE A 92 52.08 -0.32 -38.96
N MET A 93 52.61 -0.97 -37.91
CA MET A 93 54.03 -1.32 -37.84
C MET A 93 54.17 -2.85 -37.92
N THR A 94 54.99 -3.32 -38.85
CA THR A 94 55.41 -4.72 -38.94
C THR A 94 56.93 -4.76 -38.90
N GLY A 95 57.50 -5.04 -37.75
CA GLY A 95 58.93 -4.89 -37.53
C GLY A 95 59.40 -3.43 -37.66
N LYS A 96 60.32 -3.16 -38.61
CA LYS A 96 60.80 -1.80 -38.87
C LYS A 96 59.96 -1.05 -39.95
N LYS A 97 58.95 -1.69 -40.50
CA LYS A 97 58.18 -1.16 -41.61
C LYS A 97 56.93 -0.46 -41.09
N LYS A 98 56.72 0.80 -41.49
CA LYS A 98 55.57 1.64 -41.15
C LYS A 98 54.71 1.84 -42.38
N MET A 99 53.40 1.70 -42.26
CA MET A 99 52.40 1.88 -43.31
C MET A 99 51.21 2.67 -42.76
N VAL A 100 50.50 3.40 -43.61
CA VAL A 100 49.30 4.15 -43.24
C VAL A 100 48.11 3.49 -43.92
N ALA A 101 47.16 3.01 -43.16
CA ALA A 101 45.94 2.36 -43.65
C ALA A 101 44.86 3.36 -44.08
N GLY A 102 44.90 4.57 -43.55
CA GLY A 102 43.94 5.62 -43.86
C GLY A 102 43.87 6.64 -42.70
N LYS A 103 42.91 7.56 -42.77
CA LYS A 103 42.62 8.52 -41.72
C LYS A 103 41.34 8.12 -41.01
N LEU A 104 41.38 7.97 -39.69
CA LEU A 104 40.19 7.76 -38.87
C LEU A 104 39.74 9.09 -38.27
N ILE A 105 38.44 9.38 -38.38
CA ILE A 105 37.82 10.52 -37.70
C ILE A 105 37.22 10.02 -36.39
N ILE A 106 37.67 10.54 -35.27
CA ILE A 106 37.17 10.21 -33.96
C ILE A 106 35.94 11.06 -33.64
N MET A 107 34.83 10.40 -33.45
CA MET A 107 33.56 11.01 -33.15
C MET A 107 33.35 11.06 -31.62
N GLN A 108 32.57 12.05 -31.14
CA GLN A 108 32.18 12.16 -29.75
C GLN A 108 30.68 11.82 -29.62
N PRO A 109 30.27 11.09 -28.62
CA PRO A 109 28.86 10.85 -28.37
C PRO A 109 28.15 12.16 -28.01
N ALA A 110 26.97 12.39 -28.56
CA ALA A 110 26.19 13.57 -28.25
C ALA A 110 24.71 13.24 -28.15
N ILE A 111 24.08 13.64 -27.05
CA ILE A 111 22.62 13.56 -26.84
C ILE A 111 21.99 14.78 -27.51
N THR A 112 21.01 14.55 -28.39
CA THR A 112 20.21 15.60 -29.04
C THR A 112 18.87 15.81 -28.35
N ALA A 113 18.27 14.75 -27.74
CA ALA A 113 17.03 14.82 -27.00
C ALA A 113 16.91 13.70 -25.97
N VAL A 114 16.18 13.97 -24.90
CA VAL A 114 15.72 12.99 -23.91
C VAL A 114 14.20 13.10 -23.82
N THR A 115 13.49 12.01 -24.09
CA THR A 115 12.03 12.02 -24.23
C THR A 115 11.38 10.90 -23.40
N PRO A 116 10.41 11.22 -22.52
CA PRO A 116 9.96 12.56 -22.13
C PRO A 116 11.01 13.29 -21.27
N ALA A 117 10.94 14.62 -21.20
CA ALA A 117 11.82 15.45 -20.36
C ALA A 117 11.46 15.42 -18.86
N GLU A 118 10.23 15.02 -18.55
CA GLU A 118 9.72 14.76 -17.20
C GLU A 118 9.15 13.34 -17.18
N ILE A 119 9.52 12.52 -16.18
CA ILE A 119 9.15 11.09 -16.15
C ILE A 119 9.12 10.56 -14.71
N GLU A 120 8.30 9.55 -14.46
CA GLU A 120 8.28 8.84 -13.17
C GLU A 120 9.37 7.77 -13.10
N PRO A 121 9.95 7.50 -11.93
CA PRO A 121 10.80 6.33 -11.72
C PRO A 121 10.11 5.02 -12.14
N GLY A 122 10.87 4.09 -12.71
CA GLY A 122 10.34 2.83 -13.24
C GLY A 122 9.83 2.90 -14.68
N GLN A 123 9.64 4.09 -15.24
CA GLN A 123 9.25 4.24 -16.64
C GLN A 123 10.46 4.29 -17.56
N THR A 124 10.23 4.09 -18.87
CA THR A 124 11.29 4.08 -19.89
C THR A 124 11.43 5.44 -20.54
N VAL A 125 12.65 5.96 -20.53
CA VAL A 125 13.05 7.17 -21.26
C VAL A 125 13.83 6.79 -22.52
N GLN A 126 13.60 7.53 -23.59
CA GLN A 126 14.31 7.42 -24.85
C GLN A 126 15.33 8.55 -24.98
N ILE A 127 16.57 8.18 -25.26
CA ILE A 127 17.68 9.10 -25.45
C ILE A 127 18.04 9.07 -26.95
N ALA A 128 17.75 10.13 -27.65
CA ALA A 128 18.13 10.31 -29.04
C ALA A 128 19.47 11.05 -29.12
N GLY A 129 20.28 10.71 -30.11
CA GLY A 129 21.57 11.36 -30.27
C GLY A 129 22.36 10.85 -31.49
N VAL A 130 23.67 11.00 -31.41
CA VAL A 130 24.59 10.53 -32.44
C VAL A 130 25.85 9.94 -31.82
N HIS A 131 26.45 8.99 -32.51
CA HIS A 131 27.74 8.39 -32.14
C HIS A 131 27.76 7.66 -30.82
N PHE A 132 26.66 6.99 -30.49
CA PHE A 132 26.59 6.12 -29.29
C PHE A 132 27.29 4.77 -29.52
N GLY A 133 27.62 4.43 -30.77
CA GLY A 133 28.15 3.13 -31.13
C GLY A 133 27.07 2.05 -31.26
N THR A 134 27.46 0.87 -31.69
CA THR A 134 26.53 -0.17 -32.13
C THR A 134 26.14 -1.18 -31.05
N THR A 135 26.78 -1.17 -29.87
CA THR A 135 26.48 -2.13 -28.81
C THR A 135 26.65 -1.53 -27.43
N ALA A 136 25.63 -1.69 -26.57
CA ALA A 136 25.90 -1.92 -25.16
C ALA A 136 26.55 -3.32 -25.12
N GLY A 137 27.81 -3.42 -24.83
CA GLY A 137 28.52 -4.69 -24.87
C GLY A 137 27.79 -5.78 -24.12
N PRO A 138 27.84 -7.05 -24.57
CA PRO A 138 27.24 -8.15 -23.86
C PRO A 138 27.82 -8.22 -22.44
N ARG A 139 27.05 -8.75 -21.52
CA ARG A 139 27.46 -9.10 -20.17
C ARG A 139 28.51 -10.22 -20.24
N ASP A 140 29.73 -9.91 -20.65
CA ASP A 140 30.83 -10.80 -20.41
C ASP A 140 31.48 -10.40 -19.07
N PRO A 141 31.35 -11.21 -18.03
CA PRO A 141 31.99 -10.95 -16.74
C PRO A 141 33.51 -10.85 -16.82
N ASN A 142 34.11 -11.27 -17.94
CA ASN A 142 35.54 -11.21 -18.22
C ASN A 142 35.95 -10.04 -19.13
N THR A 143 35.05 -9.11 -19.51
CA THR A 143 35.46 -7.97 -20.32
C THR A 143 36.27 -6.96 -19.49
N MET A 144 37.55 -7.02 -19.62
CA MET A 144 38.51 -6.00 -19.14
C MET A 144 38.26 -4.59 -19.74
N PHE A 145 37.31 -4.44 -20.65
CA PHE A 145 37.09 -3.24 -21.47
C PHE A 145 35.95 -2.35 -21.01
N GLY A 146 35.28 -2.69 -19.90
CA GLY A 146 34.11 -1.94 -19.44
C GLY A 146 32.89 -2.14 -20.35
N VAL A 147 31.77 -1.55 -19.94
CA VAL A 147 30.49 -1.64 -20.65
C VAL A 147 29.95 -0.24 -20.87
N ASN A 148 29.50 0.04 -22.10
CA ASN A 148 28.79 1.28 -22.40
C ASN A 148 27.51 1.33 -21.55
N ASP A 149 27.24 2.47 -20.91
CA ASP A 149 26.09 2.66 -20.04
C ASP A 149 25.56 4.09 -20.09
N VAL A 150 24.50 4.32 -19.34
CA VAL A 150 23.88 5.64 -19.16
C VAL A 150 23.91 5.99 -17.68
N MET A 151 24.15 7.25 -17.37
CA MET A 151 24.01 7.79 -16.03
C MET A 151 22.82 8.73 -15.99
N ILE A 152 21.90 8.52 -15.04
CA ILE A 152 20.73 9.35 -14.80
C ILE A 152 20.77 9.84 -13.36
N GLY A 153 20.84 11.16 -13.14
CA GLY A 153 20.86 11.74 -11.81
C GLY A 153 21.96 11.16 -10.91
N GLY A 154 23.13 10.82 -11.48
CA GLY A 154 24.25 10.20 -10.77
C GLY A 154 24.18 8.67 -10.64
N VAL A 155 23.09 8.03 -11.02
CA VAL A 155 22.92 6.56 -10.96
C VAL A 155 23.25 5.94 -12.32
N VAL A 156 24.08 4.89 -12.30
CA VAL A 156 24.44 4.13 -13.50
C VAL A 156 23.32 3.18 -13.87
N VAL A 157 22.85 3.28 -15.11
CA VAL A 157 21.72 2.51 -15.63
C VAL A 157 22.15 1.69 -16.83
N ARG A 158 21.70 0.44 -16.89
CA ARG A 158 21.91 -0.41 -18.06
C ARG A 158 20.75 -0.23 -19.05
N PRO A 159 21.06 0.05 -20.33
CA PRO A 159 20.03 0.21 -21.34
C PRO A 159 19.29 -1.10 -21.62
N ARG A 160 17.99 -0.98 -21.93
CA ARG A 160 17.19 -2.06 -22.51
C ARG A 160 17.46 -2.23 -24.01
N ARG A 161 17.75 -1.12 -24.66
CA ARG A 161 18.08 -1.06 -26.09
C ARG A 161 19.18 -0.06 -26.31
N TRP A 162 20.13 -0.40 -27.24
CA TRP A 162 21.22 0.46 -27.61
C TRP A 162 21.42 0.42 -29.14
N LYS A 163 21.38 1.57 -29.76
CA LYS A 163 21.78 1.81 -31.16
C LYS A 163 22.62 3.07 -31.20
N ASP A 164 23.26 3.32 -32.37
CA ASP A 164 24.13 4.47 -32.55
C ASP A 164 23.43 5.82 -32.38
N ASP A 165 22.12 5.86 -32.64
CA ASP A 165 21.28 7.06 -32.66
C ASP A 165 20.22 7.10 -31.58
N ILE A 166 19.98 5.97 -30.87
CA ILE A 166 18.89 5.86 -29.89
C ILE A 166 19.20 4.84 -28.80
N ILE A 167 18.96 5.24 -27.58
CA ILE A 167 19.10 4.39 -26.39
C ILE A 167 17.79 4.43 -25.59
N GLU A 168 17.32 3.28 -25.11
CA GLU A 168 16.16 3.15 -24.24
C GLU A 168 16.60 2.62 -22.88
N VAL A 169 16.28 3.37 -21.82
CA VAL A 169 16.61 3.00 -20.44
C VAL A 169 15.39 3.12 -19.53
N GLU A 170 15.30 2.25 -18.55
CA GLU A 170 14.34 2.39 -17.44
C GLU A 170 14.97 3.28 -16.37
N VAL A 171 14.21 4.28 -15.91
CA VAL A 171 14.65 5.18 -14.84
C VAL A 171 14.64 4.43 -13.51
N PRO A 172 15.77 4.32 -12.80
CA PRO A 172 15.81 3.60 -11.53
C PRO A 172 14.95 4.27 -10.44
N ALA A 173 14.39 3.45 -9.56
CA ALA A 173 13.60 3.95 -8.43
C ALA A 173 14.39 4.85 -7.46
N ASN A 174 15.72 4.68 -7.41
CA ASN A 174 16.63 5.45 -6.56
C ASN A 174 17.32 6.61 -7.28
N ALA A 175 16.96 6.88 -8.55
CA ALA A 175 17.47 8.05 -9.25
C ALA A 175 16.87 9.34 -8.71
N ALA A 176 17.62 10.41 -8.76
CA ALA A 176 17.15 11.78 -8.50
C ALA A 176 17.03 12.55 -9.82
N SER A 177 16.25 13.63 -9.81
CA SER A 177 16.27 14.60 -10.93
C SER A 177 17.70 15.06 -11.18
N GLY A 178 18.12 15.08 -12.43
CA GLY A 178 19.50 15.44 -12.76
C GLY A 178 19.80 15.20 -14.23
N ASN A 179 21.09 15.16 -14.55
CA ASN A 179 21.53 15.02 -15.92
C ASN A 179 21.53 13.56 -16.39
N VAL A 180 21.14 13.38 -17.64
CA VAL A 180 21.37 12.16 -18.41
C VAL A 180 22.68 12.31 -19.17
N VAL A 181 23.56 11.32 -19.04
CA VAL A 181 24.86 11.27 -19.71
C VAL A 181 25.07 9.86 -20.24
N VAL A 182 25.41 9.75 -21.53
CA VAL A 182 25.84 8.50 -22.16
C VAL A 182 27.33 8.33 -21.95
N ARG A 183 27.76 7.13 -21.53
CA ARG A 183 29.15 6.81 -21.24
C ARG A 183 29.62 5.66 -22.13
N LEU A 184 30.65 5.92 -22.96
CA LEU A 184 31.28 4.91 -23.79
C LEU A 184 32.57 4.43 -23.13
N ALA A 185 32.60 3.14 -22.80
CA ALA A 185 33.76 2.52 -22.16
C ALA A 185 34.90 2.28 -23.17
N SER A 186 36.09 2.59 -22.77
CA SER A 186 37.32 2.29 -23.54
C SER A 186 38.49 2.05 -22.60
N SER A 187 39.46 1.30 -23.06
CA SER A 187 40.72 1.05 -22.35
C SER A 187 41.86 1.20 -23.34
N ASP A 188 42.92 1.90 -22.93
CA ASP A 188 44.14 1.96 -23.69
C ASP A 188 45.03 0.75 -23.42
N PRO A 189 45.80 0.25 -24.37
CA PRO A 189 46.85 -0.72 -24.10
C PRO A 189 47.90 -0.10 -23.20
N LEU A 190 48.60 -0.91 -22.42
CA LEU A 190 49.74 -0.49 -21.65
C LEU A 190 50.89 -0.05 -22.59
N PRO A 191 51.88 0.74 -22.13
CA PRO A 191 52.97 1.22 -22.94
C PRO A 191 53.79 0.12 -23.63
N ASP A 192 53.80 -1.09 -23.07
CA ASP A 192 54.43 -2.27 -23.68
C ASP A 192 53.54 -2.96 -24.73
N GLY A 193 52.33 -2.45 -25.01
CA GLY A 193 51.37 -2.99 -25.95
C GLY A 193 50.52 -4.14 -25.42
N SER A 194 50.70 -4.52 -24.15
CA SER A 194 49.82 -5.51 -23.50
C SER A 194 48.48 -4.89 -23.10
N CYS A 195 47.49 -5.71 -22.84
CA CYS A 195 46.20 -5.25 -22.31
C CYS A 195 46.23 -5.16 -20.78
N CYS A 196 45.60 -4.27 -20.15
CA CYS A 196 44.94 -3.01 -20.53
C CYS A 196 45.10 -2.00 -19.42
N ALA A 197 45.13 -0.73 -19.71
CA ALA A 197 44.96 0.31 -18.74
C ALA A 197 43.54 0.25 -18.10
N PRO A 198 43.33 0.86 -16.93
CA PRO A 198 42.01 0.94 -16.33
C PRO A 198 40.99 1.53 -17.30
N VAL A 199 39.73 0.99 -17.24
CA VAL A 199 38.65 1.47 -18.09
C VAL A 199 38.39 2.95 -17.87
N GLN A 200 38.28 3.69 -18.95
CA GLN A 200 37.89 5.09 -18.95
C GLN A 200 36.62 5.26 -19.75
N TYR A 201 35.89 6.36 -19.54
CA TYR A 201 34.64 6.64 -20.21
C TYR A 201 34.67 7.93 -20.97
N LYS A 202 34.31 7.89 -22.25
CA LYS A 202 33.94 9.09 -23.00
C LYS A 202 32.50 9.44 -22.68
N LEU A 203 32.29 10.68 -22.27
CA LEU A 203 31.00 11.18 -21.89
C LEU A 203 30.37 11.98 -23.02
N SER A 204 29.07 11.85 -23.19
CA SER A 204 28.28 12.79 -24.01
C SER A 204 28.15 14.15 -23.31
N ASN A 205 27.50 15.11 -23.97
CA ASN A 205 26.92 16.24 -23.27
C ASN A 205 25.87 15.78 -22.27
N ALA A 206 25.62 16.61 -21.26
CA ALA A 206 24.61 16.37 -20.24
C ALA A 206 23.29 17.02 -20.66
N VAL A 207 22.18 16.28 -20.53
CA VAL A 207 20.82 16.76 -20.79
C VAL A 207 19.98 16.56 -19.52
N PRO A 208 19.29 17.61 -19.00
CA PRO A 208 18.52 17.48 -17.79
C PRO A 208 17.29 16.59 -17.98
N LEU A 209 17.03 15.73 -16.99
CA LEU A 209 15.81 14.94 -16.85
C LEU A 209 15.19 15.24 -15.48
N LYS A 210 13.93 15.63 -15.49
CA LYS A 210 13.18 15.87 -14.26
C LYS A 210 12.40 14.61 -13.89
N LEU A 211 12.63 14.09 -12.70
CA LEU A 211 11.83 13.01 -12.15
C LEU A 211 10.61 13.58 -11.44
N ILE A 212 9.46 13.07 -11.81
CA ILE A 212 8.18 13.41 -11.19
C ILE A 212 7.89 12.27 -10.21
N PRO A 213 7.65 12.55 -8.91
CA PRO A 213 7.29 11.51 -7.97
C PRO A 213 6.04 10.76 -8.44
N SER A 214 6.03 9.44 -8.30
CA SER A 214 4.80 8.67 -8.47
C SER A 214 3.82 9.04 -7.37
N ILE A 215 2.55 9.24 -7.73
CA ILE A 215 1.49 9.53 -6.78
C ILE A 215 0.55 8.33 -6.74
N ARG A 216 0.42 7.72 -5.56
CA ARG A 216 -0.59 6.70 -5.28
C ARG A 216 -1.77 7.34 -4.56
N VAL A 217 -2.96 7.10 -5.04
CA VAL A 217 -4.20 7.58 -4.43
C VAL A 217 -4.94 6.37 -3.84
N ASP A 218 -5.42 6.50 -2.61
CA ASP A 218 -6.11 5.43 -1.90
C ASP A 218 -7.13 5.99 -0.90
N PRO A 219 -8.41 5.55 -0.92
CA PRO A 219 -9.03 4.70 -1.94
C PRO A 219 -9.31 5.44 -3.25
N ILE A 220 -9.59 4.70 -4.33
CA ILE A 220 -9.97 5.25 -5.64
C ILE A 220 -11.49 5.18 -5.88
N SER A 221 -12.26 4.79 -4.88
CA SER A 221 -13.72 4.78 -4.92
C SER A 221 -14.30 4.90 -3.53
N GLY A 222 -15.52 5.41 -3.43
CA GLY A 222 -16.25 5.55 -2.17
C GLY A 222 -17.41 6.54 -2.26
N PRO A 223 -18.26 6.64 -1.23
CA PRO A 223 -19.31 7.64 -1.16
C PRO A 223 -18.74 9.04 -0.83
N VAL A 224 -19.59 10.06 -0.93
CA VAL A 224 -19.26 11.42 -0.47
C VAL A 224 -18.75 11.39 0.98
N GLY A 225 -17.85 12.31 1.33
CA GLY A 225 -17.18 12.34 2.63
C GLY A 225 -16.07 11.29 2.82
N THR A 226 -15.78 10.46 1.80
CA THR A 226 -14.66 9.51 1.87
C THR A 226 -13.35 10.26 2.03
N LYS A 227 -12.52 9.83 2.99
CA LYS A 227 -11.14 10.30 3.15
C LYS A 227 -10.28 9.65 2.08
N VAL A 228 -9.55 10.45 1.33
CA VAL A 228 -8.65 10.01 0.27
C VAL A 228 -7.25 10.51 0.59
N VAL A 229 -6.28 9.60 0.51
CA VAL A 229 -4.87 9.90 0.78
C VAL A 229 -4.07 9.79 -0.50
N PHE A 230 -3.32 10.83 -0.79
CA PHE A 230 -2.33 10.85 -1.85
C PHE A 230 -0.97 10.58 -1.20
N PHE A 231 -0.34 9.49 -1.56
CA PHE A 231 1.01 9.13 -1.16
C PHE A 231 1.97 9.50 -2.28
N GLY A 232 3.04 10.20 -1.95
CA GLY A 232 4.03 10.64 -2.93
C GLY A 232 5.21 11.32 -2.26
N GLN A 233 5.89 12.17 -3.01
CA GLN A 233 6.97 13.02 -2.50
C GLN A 233 6.97 14.34 -3.29
N GLY A 234 7.49 15.41 -2.67
CA GLY A 234 7.62 16.70 -3.34
C GLY A 234 6.31 17.50 -3.42
N PHE A 235 5.32 17.20 -2.55
CA PHE A 235 4.11 18.01 -2.45
C PHE A 235 4.37 19.36 -1.75
N GLY A 236 5.51 19.50 -1.06
CA GLY A 236 5.85 20.64 -0.22
C GLY A 236 5.40 20.48 1.23
N ALA A 237 6.08 21.18 2.14
CA ALA A 237 5.81 21.09 3.58
C ALA A 237 4.42 21.63 3.97
N ALA A 238 3.81 22.47 3.14
CA ALA A 238 2.46 23.03 3.31
C ALA A 238 1.84 23.33 1.95
N LYS A 239 0.51 23.43 1.92
CA LYS A 239 -0.27 23.81 0.73
C LYS A 239 0.14 25.21 0.26
N GLY A 240 0.52 25.33 -1.01
CA GLY A 240 0.79 26.60 -1.68
C GLY A 240 -0.47 27.35 -2.08
N ALA A 241 -0.32 28.64 -2.40
CA ALA A 241 -1.40 29.42 -2.96
C ALA A 241 -1.81 28.85 -4.33
N GLY A 242 -3.10 28.52 -4.48
CA GLY A 242 -3.63 27.92 -5.71
C GLY A 242 -3.47 26.40 -5.83
N ASP A 243 -2.74 25.74 -4.92
CA ASP A 243 -2.68 24.29 -4.88
C ASP A 243 -4.04 23.71 -4.46
N LYS A 244 -4.49 22.67 -5.15
CA LYS A 244 -5.82 22.08 -4.92
C LYS A 244 -5.88 20.64 -5.42
N VAL A 245 -6.86 19.91 -4.91
CA VAL A 245 -7.28 18.60 -5.41
C VAL A 245 -8.72 18.70 -5.86
N THR A 246 -9.05 18.12 -7.01
CA THR A 246 -10.43 18.02 -7.49
C THR A 246 -10.79 16.59 -7.87
N PHE A 247 -12.07 16.24 -7.66
CA PHE A 247 -12.66 14.96 -8.06
C PHE A 247 -13.81 15.23 -9.02
N GLY A 248 -13.75 14.74 -10.26
CA GLY A 248 -14.75 15.04 -11.27
C GLY A 248 -14.94 16.54 -11.54
N GLY A 249 -13.92 17.35 -11.28
CA GLY A 249 -13.99 18.82 -11.39
C GLY A 249 -14.38 19.56 -10.09
N HIS A 250 -14.85 18.85 -9.06
CA HIS A 250 -15.28 19.43 -7.78
C HIS A 250 -14.12 19.49 -6.80
N LEU A 251 -13.99 20.64 -6.11
CA LEU A 251 -12.89 20.90 -5.19
C LEU A 251 -13.00 20.06 -3.92
N ALA A 252 -11.93 19.32 -3.58
CA ALA A 252 -11.87 18.50 -2.39
C ALA A 252 -11.68 19.35 -1.11
N VAL A 253 -12.17 18.82 0.02
CA VAL A 253 -11.95 19.40 1.34
C VAL A 253 -10.57 18.96 1.86
N LEU A 254 -9.66 19.89 2.06
CA LEU A 254 -8.33 19.60 2.56
C LEU A 254 -8.37 19.31 4.07
N ALA A 255 -7.83 18.16 4.47
CA ALA A 255 -7.62 17.80 5.86
C ALA A 255 -6.16 17.96 6.29
N GLN A 256 -5.21 17.55 5.44
CA GLN A 256 -3.78 17.62 5.74
C GLN A 256 -2.96 17.78 4.45
N TRP A 257 -1.86 18.53 4.54
CA TRP A 257 -0.86 18.66 3.48
C TRP A 257 0.54 18.54 4.06
N SER A 258 1.33 17.64 3.51
CA SER A 258 2.75 17.47 3.85
C SER A 258 3.53 17.08 2.59
N ASP A 259 4.85 17.09 2.66
CA ASP A 259 5.70 16.78 1.51
C ASP A 259 5.51 15.37 0.94
N ASN A 260 5.06 14.42 1.76
CA ASN A 260 4.90 13.00 1.39
C ASN A 260 3.45 12.52 1.38
N ALA A 261 2.50 13.32 1.84
CA ALA A 261 1.09 12.96 1.86
C ALA A 261 0.17 14.18 1.78
N ILE A 262 -0.91 14.03 1.00
CA ILE A 262 -2.04 14.97 1.00
C ILE A 262 -3.27 14.16 1.41
N VAL A 263 -4.01 14.64 2.42
CA VAL A 263 -5.25 14.02 2.89
C VAL A 263 -6.39 14.97 2.59
N VAL A 264 -7.37 14.46 1.88
CA VAL A 264 -8.58 15.22 1.51
C VAL A 264 -9.83 14.39 1.78
N HIS A 265 -10.96 15.06 1.92
CA HIS A 265 -12.28 14.42 1.93
C HIS A 265 -13.02 14.74 0.64
N LEU A 266 -13.72 13.71 0.14
CA LEU A 266 -14.56 13.83 -1.04
C LEU A 266 -15.72 14.81 -0.74
N PRO A 267 -15.90 15.90 -1.52
CA PRO A 267 -16.95 16.88 -1.24
C PRO A 267 -18.34 16.31 -1.55
N MET A 268 -19.39 17.00 -1.06
CA MET A 268 -20.78 16.56 -1.22
C MET A 268 -21.24 16.52 -2.67
N ASP A 269 -20.72 17.40 -3.49
CA ASP A 269 -21.03 17.54 -4.91
C ASP A 269 -20.06 16.81 -5.85
N ALA A 270 -19.19 15.94 -5.29
CA ALA A 270 -18.26 15.15 -6.11
C ALA A 270 -18.99 14.23 -7.08
N GLU A 271 -18.45 14.13 -8.27
CA GLU A 271 -18.90 13.23 -9.32
C GLU A 271 -17.81 12.23 -9.68
N THR A 272 -18.21 11.07 -10.20
CA THR A 272 -17.27 10.10 -10.78
C THR A 272 -16.49 10.75 -11.91
N GLY A 273 -15.15 10.75 -11.83
CA GLY A 273 -14.33 11.40 -12.82
C GLY A 273 -12.85 11.47 -12.46
N ALA A 274 -12.13 12.30 -13.19
CA ALA A 274 -10.70 12.47 -13.02
C ALA A 274 -10.36 13.05 -11.63
N ILE A 275 -9.30 12.52 -11.04
CA ILE A 275 -8.63 13.08 -9.88
C ILE A 275 -7.52 14.00 -10.41
N VAL A 276 -7.66 15.30 -10.16
CA VAL A 276 -6.66 16.27 -10.61
C VAL A 276 -6.01 16.94 -9.41
N LEU A 277 -4.70 16.87 -9.35
CA LEU A 277 -3.86 17.57 -8.38
C LEU A 277 -3.24 18.79 -9.09
N THR A 278 -3.53 19.98 -8.59
CA THR A 278 -2.89 21.22 -9.03
C THR A 278 -1.85 21.64 -8.01
N MET A 279 -0.60 21.80 -8.46
CA MET A 279 0.52 22.28 -7.64
C MET A 279 1.32 23.31 -8.41
N GLN A 280 1.64 24.44 -7.79
CA GLN A 280 2.47 25.49 -8.41
C GLN A 280 1.96 25.92 -9.79
N GLY A 281 0.64 25.96 -9.97
CA GLY A 281 -0.03 26.32 -11.23
C GLY A 281 -0.02 25.25 -12.31
N ARG A 282 0.48 24.03 -12.02
CA ARG A 282 0.46 22.89 -12.96
C ARG A 282 -0.59 21.87 -12.52
N GLU A 283 -1.38 21.41 -13.46
CA GLU A 283 -2.37 20.37 -13.25
C GLU A 283 -1.81 19.00 -13.66
N ARG A 284 -2.07 17.99 -12.84
CA ARG A 284 -1.72 16.61 -13.08
C ARG A 284 -2.91 15.71 -12.77
N THR A 285 -3.39 14.97 -13.76
CA THR A 285 -4.33 13.88 -13.54
C THR A 285 -3.59 12.69 -12.92
N VAL A 286 -4.03 12.26 -11.73
CA VAL A 286 -3.37 11.19 -10.96
C VAL A 286 -4.20 9.92 -10.86
N GLY A 287 -5.36 9.89 -11.50
CA GLY A 287 -6.24 8.73 -11.57
C GLY A 287 -7.68 9.13 -11.84
N THR A 288 -8.57 8.17 -11.63
CA THR A 288 -10.04 8.36 -11.68
C THR A 288 -10.61 7.90 -10.35
N PHE A 289 -11.58 8.65 -9.82
CA PHE A 289 -12.33 8.27 -8.62
C PHE A 289 -13.77 7.89 -9.02
N THR A 290 -14.25 6.77 -8.45
CA THR A 290 -15.65 6.35 -8.62
C THR A 290 -16.44 6.73 -7.38
N VAL A 291 -17.40 7.65 -7.55
CA VAL A 291 -18.32 8.04 -6.47
C VAL A 291 -19.47 7.04 -6.39
N HIS A 292 -19.68 6.48 -5.21
CA HIS A 292 -20.76 5.54 -4.94
C HIS A 292 -21.87 6.20 -4.13
N VAL A 293 -23.11 5.83 -4.44
CA VAL A 293 -24.28 6.20 -3.64
C VAL A 293 -24.57 5.04 -2.68
N PRO A 294 -24.72 5.30 -1.37
CA PRO A 294 -25.10 4.28 -0.41
C PRO A 294 -26.42 3.60 -0.78
N LYS A 295 -26.43 2.26 -0.70
CA LYS A 295 -27.61 1.44 -1.01
C LYS A 295 -27.90 0.50 0.15
N VAL A 296 -29.11 0.60 0.71
CA VAL A 296 -29.59 -0.34 1.72
C VAL A 296 -30.20 -1.56 1.04
N ILE A 297 -29.82 -2.74 1.52
CA ILE A 297 -30.35 -4.04 1.05
C ILE A 297 -31.35 -4.60 2.05
N ALA A 298 -31.04 -4.53 3.35
CA ALA A 298 -31.89 -5.08 4.40
C ALA A 298 -31.70 -4.34 5.72
N MET A 299 -32.76 -4.39 6.54
CA MET A 299 -32.76 -3.95 7.92
C MET A 299 -33.31 -5.07 8.82
N THR A 300 -32.59 -5.45 9.86
CA THR A 300 -32.94 -6.60 10.70
C THR A 300 -32.62 -6.32 12.17
N PRO A 301 -33.60 -6.55 13.11
CA PRO A 301 -34.99 -6.92 12.86
C PRO A 301 -35.84 -5.70 12.42
N PRO A 302 -36.91 -5.87 11.65
CA PRO A 302 -37.78 -4.76 11.23
C PRO A 302 -38.72 -4.26 12.35
N ALA A 303 -38.83 -5.07 13.42
CA ALA A 303 -39.64 -4.73 14.60
C ALA A 303 -38.91 -5.26 15.85
N ALA A 304 -38.79 -4.42 16.89
CA ALA A 304 -38.15 -4.80 18.14
C ALA A 304 -38.43 -3.78 19.26
N PRO A 305 -38.21 -4.15 20.52
CA PRO A 305 -38.24 -3.21 21.64
C PRO A 305 -36.99 -2.32 21.68
N ILE A 306 -37.02 -1.29 22.51
CA ILE A 306 -35.89 -0.44 22.83
C ILE A 306 -34.65 -1.28 23.20
N GLY A 307 -33.45 -0.72 22.99
CA GLY A 307 -32.19 -1.37 23.33
C GLY A 307 -31.87 -2.63 22.51
N THR A 308 -32.60 -2.91 21.43
CA THR A 308 -32.24 -3.94 20.46
C THR A 308 -31.13 -3.42 19.54
N LEU A 309 -30.20 -4.28 19.17
CA LEU A 309 -29.22 -3.99 18.13
C LEU A 309 -29.89 -4.16 16.76
N LEU A 310 -30.09 -3.07 16.05
CA LEU A 310 -30.62 -3.01 14.70
C LEU A 310 -29.49 -3.02 13.71
N ARG A 311 -29.50 -3.95 12.76
CA ARG A 311 -28.53 -4.04 11.67
C ARG A 311 -29.13 -3.52 10.37
N ILE A 312 -28.39 -2.63 9.72
CA ILE A 312 -28.63 -2.16 8.36
C ILE A 312 -27.53 -2.76 7.50
N SER A 313 -27.88 -3.59 6.52
CA SER A 313 -26.95 -4.19 5.57
C SER A 313 -27.11 -3.55 4.20
N GLY A 314 -26.02 -3.38 3.47
CA GLY A 314 -26.06 -2.73 2.18
C GLY A 314 -24.71 -2.65 1.49
N GLU A 315 -24.52 -1.61 0.71
CA GLU A 315 -23.31 -1.35 -0.08
C GLU A 315 -22.99 0.15 -0.01
N HIS A 316 -21.70 0.45 -0.01
CA HIS A 316 -21.17 1.81 -0.13
C HIS A 316 -21.59 2.78 1.00
N PHE A 317 -21.73 2.28 2.22
CA PHE A 317 -21.97 3.14 3.38
C PHE A 317 -20.75 3.98 3.74
N GLY A 318 -19.55 3.55 3.28
CA GLY A 318 -18.27 4.12 3.66
C GLY A 318 -17.89 3.77 5.10
N PHE A 319 -16.82 4.37 5.58
CA PHE A 319 -16.36 4.19 6.96
C PHE A 319 -16.78 5.39 7.81
N TYR A 320 -17.07 5.14 9.09
CA TYR A 320 -17.57 6.15 10.01
C TYR A 320 -16.53 7.22 10.32
N SER A 321 -15.35 6.81 10.74
CA SER A 321 -14.20 7.66 11.04
C SER A 321 -12.93 6.83 11.04
N GLU A 322 -11.83 7.38 10.56
CA GLU A 322 -10.53 6.70 10.56
C GLU A 322 -9.68 6.99 11.78
N SER A 323 -10.14 7.82 12.72
CA SER A 323 -9.33 8.13 13.91
C SER A 323 -9.18 6.96 14.88
N GLY A 324 -9.74 5.76 14.60
CA GLY A 324 -9.41 4.47 15.23
C GLY A 324 -9.42 4.42 16.77
N THR A 325 -9.66 5.55 17.43
CA THR A 325 -9.43 5.70 18.87
C THR A 325 -10.69 5.72 19.70
N THR A 326 -11.87 5.96 19.09
CA THR A 326 -13.13 5.81 19.81
C THR A 326 -14.26 5.41 18.85
N PRO A 327 -15.00 4.30 19.09
CA PRO A 327 -16.21 3.99 18.36
C PRO A 327 -17.34 5.01 18.58
N TYR A 328 -17.13 6.00 19.43
CA TYR A 328 -18.10 6.99 19.91
C TYR A 328 -17.77 8.43 19.54
N ALA A 329 -16.76 8.66 18.66
CA ALA A 329 -16.52 10.00 18.12
C ALA A 329 -17.62 10.33 17.09
N PHE A 330 -18.68 10.98 17.57
CA PHE A 330 -19.89 11.33 16.79
C PHE A 330 -19.67 12.43 15.76
N THR A 331 -18.53 13.08 15.78
CA THR A 331 -18.22 14.20 14.88
C THR A 331 -16.84 14.02 14.28
N ASP A 332 -16.77 13.66 13.02
CA ASP A 332 -15.64 14.02 12.20
C ASP A 332 -15.84 15.50 11.84
N PHE A 333 -15.02 16.36 12.43
CA PHE A 333 -15.14 17.82 12.27
C PHE A 333 -15.09 18.28 10.80
N ASN A 334 -14.59 17.44 9.90
CA ASN A 334 -14.34 17.77 8.51
C ASN A 334 -15.35 17.20 7.51
N THR A 335 -16.17 16.17 7.88
CA THR A 335 -17.04 15.47 6.94
C THR A 335 -18.53 15.65 7.18
N GLY A 336 -18.93 16.43 8.21
CA GLY A 336 -20.34 16.52 8.61
C GLY A 336 -20.75 15.34 9.50
N GLU A 337 -22.06 15.18 9.69
CA GLU A 337 -22.64 14.22 10.61
C GLU A 337 -22.93 12.87 9.94
N ASN A 338 -22.22 11.82 10.34
CA ASN A 338 -22.65 10.45 10.07
C ASN A 338 -23.58 10.01 11.20
N ARG A 339 -24.84 9.71 10.90
CA ARG A 339 -25.81 9.31 11.93
C ARG A 339 -26.88 8.39 11.38
N VAL A 340 -27.57 7.73 12.27
CA VAL A 340 -28.80 6.96 11.95
C VAL A 340 -29.90 7.45 12.88
N ASP A 341 -31.05 7.79 12.31
CA ASP A 341 -32.24 8.15 13.06
C ASP A 341 -33.28 7.02 12.94
N ILE A 342 -33.93 6.63 14.05
CA ILE A 342 -35.00 5.63 14.12
C ILE A 342 -36.28 6.35 14.57
N GLY A 343 -37.27 6.46 13.68
CA GLY A 343 -38.49 7.20 13.96
C GLY A 343 -38.23 8.66 14.35
N GLY A 344 -37.22 9.28 13.77
CA GLY A 344 -36.79 10.65 14.04
C GLY A 344 -35.93 10.83 15.29
N VAL A 345 -35.56 9.75 15.98
CA VAL A 345 -34.68 9.78 17.16
C VAL A 345 -33.31 9.25 16.78
N ARG A 346 -32.26 10.00 17.11
CA ARG A 346 -30.87 9.61 16.83
C ARG A 346 -30.50 8.36 17.60
N ALA A 347 -29.96 7.35 16.88
CA ALA A 347 -29.51 6.10 17.44
C ALA A 347 -28.02 6.11 17.78
N VAL A 348 -27.65 5.37 18.82
CA VAL A 348 -26.23 5.13 19.17
C VAL A 348 -25.65 4.15 18.16
N ILE A 349 -24.61 4.56 17.44
CA ILE A 349 -23.91 3.73 16.47
C ILE A 349 -22.98 2.79 17.21
N TYR A 350 -23.19 1.49 17.04
CA TYR A 350 -22.30 0.46 17.58
C TYR A 350 -21.18 0.11 16.61
N ARG A 351 -21.51 0.05 15.28
CA ARG A 351 -20.58 -0.26 14.22
C ARG A 351 -20.99 0.43 12.93
N TRP A 352 -20.02 0.92 12.18
CA TRP A 352 -20.24 1.43 10.83
C TRP A 352 -19.11 0.96 9.91
N GLN A 353 -19.46 0.16 8.93
CA GLN A 353 -18.60 -0.37 7.88
C GLN A 353 -19.25 -0.10 6.51
N ASP A 354 -18.51 -0.32 5.43
CA ASP A 354 -18.99 -0.03 4.08
C ASP A 354 -20.23 -0.82 3.66
N ASP A 355 -20.41 -2.01 4.22
CA ASP A 355 -21.52 -2.94 3.92
C ASP A 355 -22.52 -3.13 5.09
N ARG A 356 -22.24 -2.52 6.25
CA ARG A 356 -23.00 -2.80 7.47
C ARG A 356 -22.94 -1.67 8.48
N ILE A 357 -24.11 -1.31 9.00
CA ILE A 357 -24.25 -0.41 10.14
C ILE A 357 -25.08 -1.12 11.21
N ASP A 358 -24.57 -1.18 12.45
CA ASP A 358 -25.26 -1.68 13.62
C ASP A 358 -25.51 -0.50 14.58
N VAL A 359 -26.77 -0.32 14.98
CA VAL A 359 -27.18 0.76 15.89
C VAL A 359 -28.07 0.23 16.99
N TRP A 360 -28.04 0.85 18.16
CA TRP A 360 -28.94 0.55 19.26
C TRP A 360 -30.25 1.33 19.11
N VAL A 361 -31.39 0.65 19.24
CA VAL A 361 -32.69 1.30 19.27
C VAL A 361 -32.75 2.20 20.51
N PRO A 362 -32.89 3.53 20.36
CA PRO A 362 -32.89 4.48 21.48
C PRO A 362 -34.04 4.24 22.46
N PHE A 363 -33.92 4.81 23.66
CA PHE A 363 -34.99 4.73 24.65
C PHE A 363 -36.24 5.48 24.22
N SER A 364 -36.08 6.66 23.66
CA SER A 364 -37.15 7.51 23.15
C SER A 364 -37.58 7.20 21.72
N ALA A 365 -37.08 6.10 21.12
CA ALA A 365 -37.44 5.70 19.75
C ALA A 365 -38.94 5.57 19.55
N LYS A 366 -39.38 5.83 18.33
CA LYS A 366 -40.77 5.65 17.88
C LYS A 366 -40.78 4.79 16.63
N SER A 367 -41.93 4.14 16.37
CA SER A 367 -42.15 3.52 15.08
C SER A 367 -42.09 4.55 13.96
N GLY A 368 -41.38 4.23 12.90
CA GLY A 368 -41.20 5.16 11.79
C GLY A 368 -40.03 4.83 10.88
N PRO A 369 -39.65 5.73 9.98
CA PRO A 369 -38.54 5.51 9.07
C PRO A 369 -37.21 5.42 9.81
N VAL A 370 -36.37 4.51 9.35
CA VAL A 370 -34.95 4.49 9.70
C VAL A 370 -34.19 5.17 8.58
N VAL A 371 -33.47 6.23 8.94
CA VAL A 371 -32.76 7.06 7.96
C VAL A 371 -31.28 7.12 8.34
N MET A 372 -30.44 6.73 7.42
CA MET A 372 -29.00 6.91 7.49
C MET A 372 -28.61 8.25 6.88
N TYR A 373 -27.75 8.98 7.55
CA TYR A 373 -27.18 10.23 7.07
C TYR A 373 -25.68 10.07 6.91
N ARG A 374 -25.19 10.26 5.70
CA ARG A 374 -23.77 10.33 5.40
C ARG A 374 -23.37 11.79 5.27
N GLY A 375 -22.49 12.24 6.18
CA GLY A 375 -22.01 13.60 6.20
C GLY A 375 -20.92 13.87 5.17
N ALA A 376 -20.99 15.03 4.55
CA ALA A 376 -19.93 15.59 3.72
C ALA A 376 -19.97 17.12 3.82
N THR A 377 -18.92 17.77 3.38
CA THR A 377 -18.81 19.23 3.44
C THR A 377 -18.48 19.79 2.06
N LYS A 378 -18.80 21.06 1.85
CA LYS A 378 -18.29 21.83 0.72
C LYS A 378 -17.12 22.68 1.17
N PRO A 379 -15.99 22.62 0.48
CA PRO A 379 -14.86 23.46 0.81
C PRO A 379 -15.14 24.94 0.50
N ASN A 380 -14.39 25.80 1.13
CA ASN A 380 -14.27 27.20 0.70
C ASN A 380 -13.58 27.26 -0.67
N SER A 381 -13.64 28.40 -1.34
CA SER A 381 -13.05 28.59 -2.68
C SER A 381 -11.54 28.33 -2.75
N ASP A 382 -10.83 28.40 -1.63
CA ASP A 382 -9.41 28.13 -1.48
C ASP A 382 -9.11 26.65 -1.12
N GLY A 383 -10.14 25.80 -0.99
CA GLY A 383 -10.02 24.41 -0.58
C GLY A 383 -9.90 24.18 0.93
N SER A 384 -9.93 25.24 1.74
CA SER A 384 -9.99 25.09 3.19
C SER A 384 -11.37 24.61 3.65
N CYS A 385 -11.46 24.04 4.84
CA CYS A 385 -12.74 23.66 5.44
C CYS A 385 -13.43 24.84 6.07
N CYS A 386 -14.71 24.98 6.08
CA CYS A 386 -15.77 24.40 5.24
C CYS A 386 -16.87 25.44 5.15
N THR A 387 -17.48 25.58 3.99
CA THR A 387 -18.59 26.57 3.82
C THR A 387 -19.86 26.04 4.48
N THR A 388 -20.20 24.79 4.22
CA THR A 388 -21.42 24.14 4.71
C THR A 388 -21.15 22.68 5.02
N LYS A 389 -21.86 22.17 6.04
CA LYS A 389 -21.97 20.73 6.29
C LYS A 389 -23.30 20.27 5.70
N GLU A 390 -23.25 19.27 4.86
CA GLU A 390 -24.42 18.66 4.21
C GLU A 390 -24.47 17.19 4.55
N THR A 391 -25.67 16.59 4.42
CA THR A 391 -25.85 15.16 4.67
C THR A 391 -26.62 14.50 3.53
N LEU A 392 -26.03 13.44 2.98
CA LEU A 392 -26.75 12.55 2.08
C LEU A 392 -27.65 11.63 2.90
N LYS A 393 -28.95 11.64 2.60
CA LYS A 393 -29.96 10.82 3.28
C LYS A 393 -30.21 9.54 2.50
N THR A 394 -30.21 8.41 3.20
CA THR A 394 -30.58 7.11 2.62
C THR A 394 -31.59 6.45 3.56
N GLU A 395 -32.78 6.11 3.06
CA GLU A 395 -33.80 5.42 3.82
C GLU A 395 -33.48 3.92 3.92
N ALA A 396 -33.51 3.37 5.14
CA ALA A 396 -33.25 1.96 5.39
C ALA A 396 -34.55 1.12 5.53
N GLY A 397 -35.69 1.77 5.56
CA GLY A 397 -36.99 1.13 5.71
C GLY A 397 -37.78 1.65 6.92
N ILE A 398 -38.88 0.97 7.22
CA ILE A 398 -39.76 1.32 8.34
C ILE A 398 -39.47 0.37 9.50
N PHE A 399 -39.17 0.95 10.68
CA PHE A 399 -39.02 0.20 11.92
C PHE A 399 -40.30 0.28 12.77
N THR A 400 -40.69 -0.84 13.35
CA THR A 400 -41.83 -0.91 14.30
C THR A 400 -41.30 -1.10 15.70
N LEU A 401 -41.50 -0.09 16.56
CA LEU A 401 -41.21 -0.22 17.97
C LEU A 401 -42.22 -1.15 18.63
N VAL A 402 -41.72 -2.22 19.24
CA VAL A 402 -42.54 -3.19 19.96
C VAL A 402 -42.51 -2.83 21.46
N THR A 403 -43.70 -2.72 22.06
CA THR A 403 -43.81 -2.61 23.53
C THR A 403 -43.97 -4.01 24.10
N PRO A 404 -43.02 -4.50 24.92
CA PRO A 404 -43.12 -5.82 25.53
C PRO A 404 -44.33 -5.95 26.41
N LYS A 405 -44.95 -7.15 26.42
CA LYS A 405 -46.11 -7.49 27.25
C LYS A 405 -45.89 -8.81 27.95
N ILE A 406 -46.24 -8.84 29.24
CA ILE A 406 -46.30 -10.06 30.05
C ILE A 406 -47.70 -10.64 29.97
N ASP A 407 -47.82 -11.93 29.68
CA ASP A 407 -49.09 -12.65 29.66
C ASP A 407 -49.23 -13.54 30.90
N SER A 408 -48.17 -14.20 31.34
CA SER A 408 -48.18 -15.09 32.51
C SER A 408 -46.79 -15.41 32.99
N TYR A 409 -46.69 -15.93 34.22
CA TYR A 409 -45.48 -16.54 34.76
C TYR A 409 -45.78 -17.73 35.64
N SER A 410 -44.90 -18.72 35.70
CA SER A 410 -45.09 -19.94 36.45
C SER A 410 -43.72 -20.58 36.78
N PRO A 411 -43.57 -21.11 38.05
CA PRO A 411 -44.48 -21.01 39.20
C PRO A 411 -44.52 -19.59 39.78
N GLN A 412 -45.55 -19.30 40.60
CA GLN A 412 -45.70 -18.00 41.32
C GLN A 412 -45.02 -18.01 42.68
N SER A 413 -44.54 -19.18 43.10
CA SER A 413 -43.79 -19.37 44.34
C SER A 413 -42.78 -20.48 44.16
N GLY A 414 -41.67 -20.40 44.89
CA GLY A 414 -40.65 -21.44 44.81
C GLY A 414 -39.45 -21.17 45.71
N GLY A 415 -38.55 -22.14 45.76
CA GLY A 415 -37.29 -22.05 46.49
C GLY A 415 -36.18 -21.39 45.72
N LEU A 416 -35.01 -21.27 46.34
CA LEU A 416 -33.78 -20.85 45.64
C LEU A 416 -33.41 -21.85 44.55
N ASP A 417 -32.79 -21.37 43.48
CA ASP A 417 -32.38 -22.14 42.30
C ASP A 417 -33.54 -22.72 41.47
N GLU A 418 -34.79 -22.49 41.81
CA GLU A 418 -35.93 -22.92 41.04
C GLU A 418 -36.05 -22.13 39.72
N LEU A 419 -36.52 -22.79 38.67
CA LEU A 419 -36.72 -22.16 37.39
C LEU A 419 -38.12 -21.57 37.27
N ILE A 420 -38.20 -20.35 36.77
CA ILE A 420 -39.44 -19.63 36.52
C ILE A 420 -39.50 -19.30 35.01
N THR A 421 -40.60 -19.61 34.41
CA THR A 421 -40.91 -19.27 33.05
C THR A 421 -41.85 -18.07 32.98
N ILE A 422 -41.47 -17.01 32.32
CA ILE A 422 -42.26 -15.81 32.04
C ILE A 422 -42.66 -15.86 30.59
N LYS A 423 -43.93 -15.83 30.27
CA LYS A 423 -44.49 -15.84 28.92
C LYS A 423 -45.08 -14.48 28.59
N GLY A 424 -44.95 -14.10 27.30
CA GLY A 424 -45.42 -12.81 26.80
C GLY A 424 -45.10 -12.61 25.33
N SER A 425 -44.89 -11.38 24.96
CA SER A 425 -44.54 -11.02 23.59
C SER A 425 -43.68 -9.77 23.55
N GLY A 426 -42.86 -9.64 22.51
CA GLY A 426 -42.07 -8.46 22.27
C GLY A 426 -40.87 -8.31 23.23
N PHE A 427 -40.41 -9.38 23.85
CA PHE A 427 -39.24 -9.34 24.74
C PHE A 427 -37.94 -9.04 23.99
N GLY A 428 -37.90 -9.29 22.68
CA GLY A 428 -36.71 -9.15 21.85
C GLY A 428 -35.64 -10.19 22.19
N SER A 429 -34.44 -9.98 21.68
CA SER A 429 -33.28 -10.83 21.95
C SER A 429 -32.62 -10.45 23.31
N PHE A 430 -32.09 -11.46 24.01
CA PHE A 430 -31.21 -11.28 25.15
C PHE A 430 -29.77 -11.10 24.70
N LEU A 431 -29.15 -9.99 25.09
CA LEU A 431 -27.74 -9.74 24.82
C LEU A 431 -26.91 -10.14 26.05
N LYS A 432 -26.21 -11.26 25.92
CA LYS A 432 -25.20 -11.65 26.92
C LYS A 432 -23.97 -10.75 26.74
N THR A 433 -23.36 -10.35 27.84
CA THR A 433 -22.05 -9.65 27.83
C THR A 433 -20.94 -10.42 27.10
N ALA A 434 -21.08 -11.77 26.97
CA ALA A 434 -20.14 -12.62 26.25
C ALA A 434 -20.28 -12.56 24.70
N GLU A 435 -21.41 -12.14 24.16
CA GLU A 435 -21.58 -11.98 22.70
C GLU A 435 -20.80 -10.78 22.15
N HIS A 436 -20.30 -9.91 23.00
CA HIS A 436 -19.38 -8.84 22.58
C HIS A 436 -17.99 -9.37 22.19
N ALA A 437 -17.60 -10.57 22.68
CA ALA A 437 -16.33 -11.21 22.35
C ALA A 437 -16.31 -11.75 20.90
N ASP A 438 -17.46 -12.25 20.41
CA ASP A 438 -17.60 -12.78 19.05
C ASP A 438 -17.64 -11.67 17.97
N LEU A 439 -17.83 -10.42 18.38
CA LEU A 439 -17.86 -9.27 17.47
C LEU A 439 -16.46 -8.69 17.18
N GLY A 440 -15.39 -9.39 17.57
CA GLY A 440 -14.02 -9.02 17.25
C GLY A 440 -13.48 -7.79 17.99
N LEU A 441 -14.15 -7.36 19.04
CA LEU A 441 -13.66 -6.29 19.91
C LEU A 441 -12.58 -6.85 20.84
N ASN A 442 -11.32 -6.49 20.56
CA ASN A 442 -10.17 -6.88 21.37
C ASN A 442 -10.38 -6.52 22.84
N GLN A 443 -10.45 -7.51 23.72
CA GLN A 443 -10.61 -7.35 25.17
C GLN A 443 -9.51 -6.48 25.84
N GLY A 444 -8.43 -6.17 25.12
CA GLY A 444 -7.32 -5.32 25.58
C GLY A 444 -7.57 -3.81 25.53
N ALA A 445 -8.52 -3.34 24.74
CA ALA A 445 -8.79 -1.91 24.54
C ALA A 445 -9.79 -1.33 25.56
N TYR A 446 -10.52 -2.17 26.29
CA TYR A 446 -11.66 -1.79 27.15
C TYR A 446 -11.31 -1.51 28.61
N LYS A 447 -10.07 -1.19 28.95
CA LYS A 447 -9.66 -0.84 30.32
C LYS A 447 -9.52 0.65 30.59
N ARG A 448 -10.16 1.52 29.83
CA ARG A 448 -10.30 2.92 30.26
C ARG A 448 -11.53 3.05 31.16
N ARG A 449 -11.43 3.90 32.19
CA ARG A 449 -12.46 4.13 33.20
C ARG A 449 -13.82 4.45 32.59
N ASP A 450 -13.83 5.13 31.45
CA ASP A 450 -15.01 5.54 30.70
C ASP A 450 -15.60 4.38 29.87
N ASP A 451 -14.77 3.42 29.44
CA ASP A 451 -15.19 2.21 28.71
C ASP A 451 -15.88 1.19 29.63
N ILE A 452 -15.56 1.18 30.94
CA ILE A 452 -16.21 0.32 31.93
C ILE A 452 -17.65 0.79 32.18
N GLU A 453 -17.89 2.10 32.21
CA GLU A 453 -19.24 2.64 32.36
C GLU A 453 -20.12 2.41 31.12
N LEU A 454 -19.55 2.48 29.92
CA LEU A 454 -20.25 2.20 28.66
C LEU A 454 -20.30 0.70 28.33
N GLY A 455 -19.23 -0.05 28.56
CA GLY A 455 -19.13 -1.48 28.25
C GLY A 455 -19.98 -2.37 29.16
N GLU A 456 -20.09 -2.05 30.43
CA GLU A 456 -20.99 -2.74 31.39
C GLU A 456 -22.44 -2.31 31.24
N ASN A 457 -22.70 -1.18 30.60
CA ASN A 457 -24.00 -0.56 30.50
C ASN A 457 -24.72 -0.75 29.16
N VAL A 458 -24.10 -1.39 28.16
CA VAL A 458 -24.73 -1.59 26.84
C VAL A 458 -25.94 -2.52 26.99
N SER A 459 -27.11 -1.97 26.73
CA SER A 459 -28.47 -2.57 26.71
C SER A 459 -28.64 -3.85 27.53
N ARG A 460 -28.53 -3.77 28.84
CA ARG A 460 -28.82 -4.91 29.71
C ARG A 460 -30.31 -5.22 29.70
N THR A 461 -30.61 -6.47 29.41
CA THR A 461 -31.87 -7.08 29.77
C THR A 461 -31.65 -7.82 31.06
N GLU A 462 -32.51 -7.61 32.04
CA GLU A 462 -32.41 -8.29 33.34
C GLU A 462 -33.78 -8.64 33.92
N VAL A 463 -33.79 -9.65 34.75
CA VAL A 463 -34.94 -10.02 35.55
C VAL A 463 -34.56 -9.89 37.03
N LEU A 464 -35.40 -9.22 37.82
CA LEU A 464 -35.16 -8.96 39.21
C LEU A 464 -36.21 -9.64 40.07
N PHE A 465 -35.78 -10.26 41.17
CA PHE A 465 -36.59 -10.70 42.27
C PHE A 465 -36.34 -9.73 43.45
N SER A 466 -37.29 -8.88 43.77
CA SER A 466 -37.14 -7.88 44.84
C SER A 466 -35.82 -7.12 44.78
N ASN A 467 -35.36 -6.66 43.61
CA ASN A 467 -34.08 -5.99 43.35
C ASN A 467 -32.83 -6.90 43.24
N VAL A 468 -32.94 -8.21 43.40
CA VAL A 468 -31.84 -9.14 43.19
C VAL A 468 -31.90 -9.69 41.75
N ALA A 469 -30.81 -9.54 40.98
CA ALA A 469 -30.76 -10.00 39.61
C ALA A 469 -30.76 -11.53 39.51
N ALA A 470 -31.66 -12.07 38.68
CA ALA A 470 -31.76 -13.48 38.39
C ALA A 470 -30.76 -13.94 37.33
N GLN A 471 -30.40 -15.20 37.37
CA GLN A 471 -29.69 -15.83 36.27
C GLN A 471 -30.68 -16.14 35.14
N VAL A 472 -30.49 -15.52 33.98
CA VAL A 472 -31.25 -15.82 32.77
C VAL A 472 -30.74 -17.12 32.16
N MET A 473 -31.65 -18.10 32.02
CA MET A 473 -31.34 -19.41 31.42
C MET A 473 -31.66 -19.45 29.93
N SER A 474 -32.77 -18.86 29.53
CA SER A 474 -33.14 -18.63 28.16
C SER A 474 -33.95 -17.36 27.99
N TRP A 475 -33.86 -16.73 26.83
CA TRP A 475 -34.61 -15.53 26.47
C TRP A 475 -34.96 -15.55 25.01
N THR A 476 -36.21 -15.55 24.70
CA THR A 476 -36.77 -15.42 23.37
C THR A 476 -37.73 -14.23 23.30
N ASP A 477 -38.27 -13.91 22.14
CA ASP A 477 -39.26 -12.84 22.00
C ASP A 477 -40.56 -13.10 22.77
N THR A 478 -40.85 -14.37 23.10
CA THR A 478 -42.12 -14.79 23.74
C THR A 478 -41.96 -15.48 25.06
N GLU A 479 -40.75 -15.85 25.46
CA GLU A 479 -40.49 -16.61 26.67
C GLU A 479 -39.15 -16.26 27.32
N ILE A 480 -39.15 -16.05 28.60
CA ILE A 480 -37.95 -15.84 29.43
C ILE A 480 -37.95 -16.91 30.53
N VAL A 481 -36.86 -17.67 30.65
CA VAL A 481 -36.64 -18.62 31.71
C VAL A 481 -35.51 -18.12 32.59
N VAL A 482 -35.80 -17.97 33.89
CA VAL A 482 -34.83 -17.49 34.88
C VAL A 482 -34.74 -18.42 36.05
N ARG A 483 -33.61 -18.40 36.73
CA ARG A 483 -33.36 -19.12 37.98
C ARG A 483 -33.51 -18.16 39.16
N VAL A 484 -34.26 -18.53 40.16
CA VAL A 484 -34.36 -17.78 41.43
C VAL A 484 -32.96 -17.63 42.02
N PRO A 485 -32.49 -16.40 42.27
CA PRO A 485 -31.12 -16.18 42.72
C PRO A 485 -30.94 -16.61 44.16
N HIS A 486 -29.82 -17.24 44.48
CA HIS A 486 -29.38 -17.49 45.85
C HIS A 486 -28.22 -16.57 46.26
N ARG A 487 -27.71 -15.76 45.33
CA ARG A 487 -26.69 -14.73 45.57
C ARG A 487 -26.76 -13.67 44.48
N ASN A 488 -26.30 -12.47 44.78
CA ASN A 488 -26.17 -11.44 43.77
C ASN A 488 -25.09 -11.83 42.75
N LEU A 489 -25.47 -11.98 41.48
CA LEU A 489 -24.58 -12.39 40.42
C LEU A 489 -23.54 -11.31 40.02
N TYR A 490 -23.77 -10.07 40.39
CA TYR A 490 -22.97 -8.94 39.90
C TYR A 490 -21.91 -8.40 40.86
N GLY A 491 -21.71 -9.06 42.03
CA GLY A 491 -20.51 -8.87 42.86
C GLY A 491 -20.26 -7.48 43.45
N VAL A 492 -21.20 -6.56 43.38
CA VAL A 492 -21.06 -5.19 43.86
C VAL A 492 -21.81 -5.04 45.18
N GLY A 493 -21.16 -5.37 46.28
CA GLY A 493 -21.67 -5.22 47.63
C GLY A 493 -20.83 -5.99 48.64
N LYS A 494 -20.77 -5.52 49.89
CA LYS A 494 -20.00 -6.17 50.95
C LYS A 494 -20.54 -7.57 51.23
N ARG A 495 -19.67 -8.55 51.36
CA ARG A 495 -19.94 -10.01 51.47
C ARG A 495 -21.00 -10.44 52.46
N ASN A 496 -21.47 -9.59 53.37
CA ASN A 496 -22.38 -9.93 54.45
C ASN A 496 -23.81 -9.40 54.29
N GLU A 497 -24.14 -8.69 53.20
CA GLU A 497 -25.49 -8.11 52.99
C GLU A 497 -26.38 -8.96 52.08
N PHE A 498 -25.87 -10.08 51.56
CA PHE A 498 -26.47 -10.84 50.46
C PHE A 498 -27.68 -11.70 50.82
N PHE A 499 -27.89 -12.00 52.08
CA PHE A 499 -28.95 -12.94 52.50
C PHE A 499 -30.25 -12.26 52.93
N ASN A 500 -30.23 -10.95 53.17
CA ASN A 500 -31.39 -10.24 53.66
C ASN A 500 -32.29 -9.62 52.58
N ASP A 501 -31.83 -9.57 51.31
CA ASP A 501 -32.52 -8.83 50.26
C ASP A 501 -33.46 -9.69 49.40
N LEU A 502 -33.30 -11.02 49.42
CA LEU A 502 -34.19 -11.90 48.68
C LEU A 502 -35.40 -12.26 49.53
N SER A 503 -36.48 -11.54 49.35
CA SER A 503 -37.75 -11.73 50.03
C SER A 503 -38.87 -11.96 49.02
N THR A 504 -40.03 -12.43 49.50
CA THR A 504 -41.26 -12.37 48.71
C THR A 504 -41.48 -10.94 48.23
N GLY A 505 -41.60 -10.74 46.95
CA GLY A 505 -41.73 -9.41 46.38
C GLY A 505 -41.89 -9.38 44.86
N PRO A 506 -41.76 -8.21 44.25
CA PRO A 506 -42.01 -8.04 42.84
C PRO A 506 -40.98 -8.80 41.98
N LEU A 507 -41.49 -9.51 40.98
CA LEU A 507 -40.73 -10.04 39.88
C LEU A 507 -40.84 -9.04 38.73
N ILE A 508 -39.70 -8.59 38.24
CA ILE A 508 -39.62 -7.49 37.29
C ILE A 508 -38.71 -7.90 36.13
N VAL A 509 -39.17 -7.70 34.92
CA VAL A 509 -38.36 -7.73 33.71
C VAL A 509 -38.05 -6.29 33.30
N ARG A 510 -36.79 -5.97 33.05
CA ARG A 510 -36.43 -4.65 32.58
C ARG A 510 -35.43 -4.70 31.42
N ARG A 511 -35.56 -3.70 30.56
CA ARG A 511 -34.74 -3.53 29.39
C ARG A 511 -34.21 -2.10 29.31
N GLY A 512 -32.88 -1.95 29.23
CA GLY A 512 -32.21 -0.66 29.26
C GLY A 512 -31.82 -0.18 27.86
N SER A 513 -31.88 1.12 27.66
CA SER A 513 -31.36 1.81 26.49
C SER A 513 -30.97 3.25 26.84
N TRP A 514 -30.42 3.96 25.88
CA TRP A 514 -30.00 5.35 25.99
C TRP A 514 -30.52 6.18 24.83
N ASP A 515 -30.44 7.48 24.99
CA ASP A 515 -30.57 8.44 23.91
C ASP A 515 -29.24 9.19 23.72
N VAL A 516 -28.95 9.62 22.52
CA VAL A 516 -27.85 10.54 22.20
C VAL A 516 -28.21 11.90 22.77
N LEU A 517 -27.27 12.59 23.41
CA LEU A 517 -27.47 13.93 23.94
C LEU A 517 -27.66 14.98 22.82
N PRO A 518 -28.34 16.10 23.09
CA PRO A 518 -28.58 17.13 22.09
C PRO A 518 -27.31 17.78 21.49
N ASP A 519 -26.19 17.70 22.20
CA ASP A 519 -24.89 18.18 21.75
C ASP A 519 -24.08 17.14 20.95
N ASP A 520 -24.74 16.04 20.57
CA ASP A 520 -24.16 14.92 19.86
C ASP A 520 -23.12 14.11 20.63
N THR A 521 -22.96 14.33 21.90
CA THR A 521 -22.15 13.46 22.76
C THR A 521 -22.92 12.21 23.16
N CYS A 522 -22.26 11.11 23.38
CA CYS A 522 -22.85 9.93 23.99
C CYS A 522 -22.84 10.13 25.51
N CYS A 523 -23.76 9.71 26.22
CA CYS A 523 -25.18 9.37 26.01
C CYS A 523 -25.91 9.82 27.26
N THR A 524 -27.23 9.84 27.24
CA THR A 524 -27.98 10.00 28.49
C THR A 524 -27.61 8.89 29.49
N PRO A 525 -27.78 9.08 30.78
CA PRO A 525 -27.79 7.96 31.73
C PRO A 525 -28.77 6.88 31.23
N LYS A 526 -28.40 5.60 31.45
CA LYS A 526 -29.25 4.47 31.07
C LYS A 526 -30.64 4.60 31.61
N GLN A 527 -31.62 4.51 30.75
CA GLN A 527 -33.04 4.49 31.10
C GLN A 527 -33.58 3.06 31.00
N TRP A 528 -34.57 2.74 31.80
CA TRP A 528 -35.12 1.40 31.91
C TRP A 528 -36.59 1.36 31.55
N LEU A 529 -36.94 0.54 30.57
CA LEU A 529 -38.31 0.06 30.40
C LEU A 529 -38.51 -1.08 31.41
N THR A 530 -39.44 -0.89 32.33
CA THR A 530 -39.73 -1.83 33.43
C THR A 530 -41.07 -2.46 33.19
N LEU A 531 -41.13 -3.79 33.26
CA LEU A 531 -42.34 -4.59 33.15
C LEU A 531 -42.53 -5.33 34.50
N GLU A 532 -43.61 -5.07 35.20
CA GLU A 532 -43.99 -5.81 36.35
C GLU A 532 -44.60 -7.14 35.93
N VAL A 533 -43.99 -8.24 36.34
CA VAL A 533 -44.46 -9.60 36.05
C VAL A 533 -45.54 -10.01 37.04
N GLY A 534 -45.32 -9.67 38.31
CA GLY A 534 -46.18 -10.00 39.44
C GLY A 534 -45.38 -10.15 40.74
N THR A 535 -46.00 -10.71 41.76
CA THR A 535 -45.34 -10.99 43.03
C THR A 535 -44.90 -12.45 43.09
N PHE A 536 -43.61 -12.69 43.34
CA PHE A 536 -43.09 -14.03 43.55
C PHE A 536 -42.90 -14.31 45.04
N THR A 537 -43.43 -15.44 45.50
CA THR A 537 -43.34 -15.85 46.90
C THR A 537 -42.15 -16.79 47.11
N ILE A 538 -41.19 -16.38 47.90
CA ILE A 538 -40.05 -17.23 48.26
C ILE A 538 -40.50 -18.23 49.32
N ILE A 539 -40.36 -19.52 49.01
CA ILE A 539 -40.61 -20.62 49.93
C ILE A 539 -39.28 -21.01 50.58
N ALA A 540 -39.17 -20.85 51.87
CA ALA A 540 -37.96 -21.17 52.66
C ALA A 540 -37.72 -22.69 52.80
N LYS A 541 -37.75 -23.46 51.70
CA LYS A 541 -37.34 -24.87 51.68
C LYS A 541 -35.85 -24.98 51.38
N GLY A 542 -35.06 -25.31 52.44
CA GLY A 542 -33.66 -25.69 52.26
C GLY A 542 -32.65 -24.55 52.31
N MET A 543 -32.91 -23.46 53.06
CA MET A 543 -31.79 -22.60 53.44
C MET A 543 -30.80 -23.44 54.26
N PRO A 544 -29.53 -23.58 53.84
CA PRO A 544 -28.53 -24.18 54.69
C PRO A 544 -28.46 -23.35 55.98
N ASP A 545 -28.45 -24.05 57.13
CA ASP A 545 -28.26 -23.47 58.46
C ASP A 545 -27.14 -22.42 58.39
N PRO A 546 -27.36 -21.17 58.85
CA PRO A 546 -26.29 -20.14 58.90
C PRO A 546 -25.02 -20.63 59.60
N GLY A 547 -25.08 -21.68 60.43
CA GLY A 547 -23.92 -22.37 61.00
C GLY A 547 -23.05 -23.19 60.00
N TYR A 548 -23.57 -23.54 58.85
CA TYR A 548 -22.80 -24.33 57.88
C TYR A 548 -21.61 -23.57 57.25
N PHE A 549 -21.73 -22.27 57.18
CA PHE A 549 -20.65 -21.42 56.66
C PHE A 549 -19.58 -21.04 57.70
N ASN A 550 -19.86 -21.20 58.99
CA ASN A 550 -18.88 -20.97 60.04
C ASN A 550 -17.99 -22.18 60.35
N LYS A 551 -18.39 -23.41 59.99
CA LYS A 551 -17.58 -24.61 60.23
C LYS A 551 -16.38 -24.78 59.30
N ASN A 552 -16.41 -24.20 58.11
CA ASN A 552 -15.27 -24.32 57.16
C ASN A 552 -14.26 -23.16 57.27
N ARG A 553 -14.40 -22.29 58.28
CA ARG A 553 -13.46 -21.15 58.45
C ARG A 553 -12.45 -21.38 59.58
N SER A 554 -12.64 -22.47 60.39
CA SER A 554 -11.72 -22.75 61.51
C SER A 554 -10.53 -23.62 61.11
N ASP A 555 -10.51 -24.20 59.93
CA ASP A 555 -9.44 -25.14 59.54
C ASP A 555 -8.47 -24.61 58.45
N ALA A 556 -8.64 -23.34 58.00
CA ALA A 556 -7.77 -22.75 56.97
C ALA A 556 -6.76 -21.70 57.51
N ASP A 557 -6.86 -21.31 58.83
CA ASP A 557 -5.99 -20.27 59.41
C ASP A 557 -4.94 -20.79 60.42
N THR A 558 -4.66 -22.12 60.42
CA THR A 558 -3.52 -22.66 61.17
C THR A 558 -2.59 -23.44 60.27
N ASN A 559 -1.96 -22.78 59.33
CA ASN A 559 -0.61 -23.11 58.85
C ASN A 559 -0.12 -21.99 57.92
N GLN A 560 0.70 -21.15 58.52
CA GLN A 560 1.67 -20.20 57.97
C GLN A 560 1.18 -19.14 56.99
#